data_b5c12907dd9e5b077b46a10bafee4e93
#
_entry.id   b5c12907dd9e5b077b46a10bafee4e93
#
_cell.length_a   1.000
_cell.length_b   1.000
_cell.length_c   1.000
_cell.angle_alpha   90.00
_cell.angle_beta   90.00
_cell.angle_gamma   90.00
#
_symmetry.space_group_name_H-M   'P 1'
#
loop_
_entity.id
_entity.type
_entity.pdbx_description
1 polymer ?
#
loop_
_entity_poly.entity_id
_entity_poly.type
_entity_poly.pdbx_seq_one_letter_code
_entity_poly.pdbx_strand_id
1 'polypeptide(L)'
;MQQALKTYIKLAVDIRLGILAGGGLLHADCESVLLENGSEQEDVWGADWIPATQQVTFESLINLRPRQKNFALDITDPTIRKQVEQVARELLGGI
;
A
#
# COMPACT_ATOMS: atom_id res chain seq x y z
N MET A 1 -21.64 9.50 13.16
CA MET A 1 -21.00 9.32 13.40
C MET A 1 -20.05 8.35 13.32
N GLN A 2 -20.14 7.44 13.39
CA GLN A 2 -19.24 6.48 13.48
C GLN A 2 -18.50 6.16 12.26
N GLN A 3 -19.03 6.39 11.14
CA GLN A 3 -18.41 6.07 9.91
C GLN A 3 -17.10 6.76 9.75
N ALA A 4 -17.02 7.95 10.23
CA ALA A 4 -15.80 8.69 10.12
C ALA A 4 -14.65 7.99 10.80
N LEU A 5 -14.95 7.19 11.79
CA LEU A 5 -13.91 6.49 12.52
C LEU A 5 -13.30 5.35 11.75
N LYS A 6 -13.94 4.97 10.66
CA LYS A 6 -13.44 3.85 9.87
C LYS A 6 -12.78 4.30 8.59
N THR A 7 -12.51 5.56 8.48
CA THR A 7 -11.90 6.07 7.27
C THR A 7 -10.48 5.58 7.12
N TYR A 8 -10.20 5.02 5.99
CA TYR A 8 -8.84 4.66 5.63
C TYR A 8 -8.71 4.79 4.11
N ILE A 9 -7.48 4.90 3.64
CA ILE A 9 -7.19 5.10 2.23
C ILE A 9 -6.44 3.89 1.72
N LYS A 10 -6.97 3.22 0.70
CA LYS A 10 -6.27 2.11 0.07
C LYS A 10 -5.13 2.66 -0.77
N LEU A 11 -3.97 2.03 -0.65
CA LEU A 11 -2.76 2.46 -1.33
C LEU A 11 -2.15 1.33 -2.13
N ALA A 12 -1.47 1.68 -3.22
CA ALA A 12 -0.45 0.83 -3.82
C ALA A 12 0.84 1.63 -3.78
N VAL A 13 1.91 1.02 -3.30
CA VAL A 13 3.18 1.70 -3.07
C VAL A 13 4.26 1.02 -3.90
N ASP A 14 4.97 1.82 -4.71
CA ASP A 14 6.13 1.34 -5.46
C ASP A 14 7.36 1.64 -4.62
N ILE A 15 7.97 0.59 -4.06
CA ILE A 15 9.11 0.77 -3.17
C ILE A 15 10.40 1.11 -3.91
N ARG A 16 10.46 0.82 -5.21
CA ARG A 16 11.65 1.15 -5.99
C ARG A 16 11.68 2.63 -6.34
N LEU A 17 10.54 3.18 -6.73
CA LEU A 17 10.47 4.58 -7.14
C LEU A 17 10.11 5.52 -6.00
N GLY A 18 9.64 4.98 -4.88
CA GLY A 18 9.25 5.82 -3.74
C GLY A 18 7.98 6.62 -3.98
N ILE A 19 7.05 6.07 -4.75
CA ILE A 19 5.78 6.74 -5.08
C ILE A 19 4.61 5.85 -4.67
N LEU A 20 3.43 6.44 -4.62
CA LEU A 20 2.23 5.69 -4.33
C LEU A 20 1.04 6.23 -5.10
N ALA A 21 0.01 5.40 -5.22
CA ALA A 21 -1.31 5.79 -5.69
C ALA A 21 -2.31 5.44 -4.60
N GLY A 22 -3.32 6.26 -4.40
CA GLY A 22 -4.29 6.01 -3.34
C GLY A 22 -5.68 6.49 -3.70
N GLY A 23 -6.64 6.05 -2.88
CA GLY A 23 -8.01 6.49 -3.03
C GLY A 23 -8.86 5.68 -3.99
N GLY A 24 -8.34 4.61 -4.56
CA GLY A 24 -9.13 3.72 -5.40
C GLY A 24 -10.09 2.89 -4.57
N LEU A 25 -11.08 2.30 -5.21
CA LEU A 25 -12.02 1.43 -4.52
C LEU A 25 -11.37 0.11 -4.11
N LEU A 26 -10.42 -0.35 -4.90
CA LEU A 26 -9.69 -1.59 -4.62
C LEU A 26 -8.20 -1.29 -4.71
N HIS A 27 -7.41 -2.09 -3.98
CA HIS A 27 -5.95 -1.97 -4.10
C HIS A 27 -5.49 -2.20 -5.54
N ALA A 28 -6.18 -3.08 -6.27
CA ALA A 28 -5.84 -3.35 -7.66
C ALA A 28 -6.00 -2.12 -8.55
N ASP A 29 -6.95 -1.24 -8.23
CA ASP A 29 -7.12 0.00 -8.96
C ASP A 29 -5.92 0.92 -8.77
N CYS A 30 -5.44 1.00 -7.53
CA CYS A 30 -4.25 1.81 -7.22
C CYS A 30 -3.01 1.22 -7.90
N GLU A 31 -2.89 -0.11 -7.89
CA GLU A 31 -1.79 -0.79 -8.56
C GLU A 31 -1.80 -0.47 -10.06
N SER A 32 -2.97 -0.51 -10.69
CA SER A 32 -3.09 -0.24 -12.11
C SER A 32 -2.58 1.14 -12.48
N VAL A 33 -2.87 2.14 -11.65
CA VAL A 33 -2.40 3.50 -11.90
C VAL A 33 -0.87 3.54 -11.93
N LEU A 34 -0.23 2.87 -10.98
CA LEU A 34 1.23 2.84 -10.94
C LEU A 34 1.80 2.08 -12.14
N LEU A 35 1.20 0.96 -12.50
CA LEU A 35 1.68 0.16 -13.63
C LEU A 35 1.58 0.93 -14.94
N GLU A 36 0.51 1.71 -15.10
CA GLU A 36 0.33 2.53 -16.29
C GLU A 36 1.35 3.67 -16.35
N ASN A 37 1.94 4.02 -15.24
CA ASN A 37 2.92 5.10 -15.16
C ASN A 37 4.35 4.61 -15.01
N GLY A 38 4.61 3.36 -15.37
CA GLY A 38 5.98 2.85 -15.44
C GLY A 38 6.45 2.01 -14.28
N SER A 39 5.62 1.78 -13.28
CA SER A 39 5.99 0.88 -12.18
C SER A 39 5.98 -0.55 -12.66
N GLU A 40 6.77 -1.40 -11.97
CA GLU A 40 6.78 -2.83 -12.23
C GLU A 40 6.05 -3.54 -11.11
N GLN A 41 5.27 -4.55 -11.44
CA GLN A 41 4.41 -5.20 -10.46
C GLN A 41 5.19 -5.74 -9.27
N GLU A 42 6.38 -6.27 -9.50
CA GLU A 42 7.18 -6.83 -8.41
C GLU A 42 7.56 -5.80 -7.35
N ASP A 43 7.53 -4.51 -7.69
CA ASP A 43 7.90 -3.43 -6.78
C ASP A 43 6.67 -2.78 -6.12
N VAL A 44 5.46 -3.14 -6.53
CA VAL A 44 4.23 -2.49 -6.07
C VAL A 44 3.54 -3.37 -5.04
N TRP A 45 3.29 -2.82 -3.86
CA TRP A 45 2.66 -3.52 -2.73
C TRP A 45 1.45 -2.76 -2.25
N GLY A 46 0.47 -3.49 -1.73
CA GLY A 46 -0.75 -2.89 -1.22
C GLY A 46 -0.64 -2.55 0.26
N ALA A 47 -1.29 -1.46 0.65
CA ALA A 47 -1.33 -1.03 2.03
C ALA A 47 -2.55 -0.16 2.24
N ASP A 48 -2.82 0.18 3.50
CA ASP A 48 -3.88 1.11 3.86
C ASP A 48 -3.29 2.17 4.77
N TRP A 49 -3.68 3.41 4.54
CA TRP A 49 -3.31 4.54 5.40
C TRP A 49 -4.51 4.91 6.27
N ILE A 50 -4.31 5.01 7.56
CA ILE A 50 -5.38 5.36 8.51
C ILE A 50 -5.07 6.75 9.06
N PRO A 51 -5.72 7.81 8.54
CA PRO A 51 -5.39 9.18 8.95
C PRO A 51 -5.60 9.43 10.44
N ALA A 52 -6.63 8.84 11.02
CA ALA A 52 -6.96 9.09 12.41
C ALA A 52 -5.84 8.69 13.37
N THR A 53 -5.11 7.63 13.05
CA THR A 53 -4.04 7.12 13.91
C THR A 53 -2.68 7.28 13.28
N GLN A 54 -2.61 7.70 12.03
CA GLN A 54 -1.36 7.82 11.27
C GLN A 54 -0.65 6.46 11.17
N GLN A 55 -1.46 5.39 11.05
CA GLN A 55 -0.92 4.04 10.96
C GLN A 55 -1.03 3.51 9.54
N VAL A 56 -0.15 2.57 9.22
CA VAL A 56 -0.16 1.85 7.95
C VAL A 56 -0.45 0.39 8.26
N THR A 57 -1.39 -0.20 7.53
CA THR A 57 -1.63 -1.64 7.58
C THR A 57 -1.34 -2.22 6.22
N PHE A 58 -1.11 -3.53 6.14
CA PHE A 58 -0.51 -4.14 4.97
C PHE A 58 -1.35 -5.25 4.34
N GLU A 59 -2.61 -5.37 4.70
CA GLU A 59 -3.43 -6.47 4.22
C GLU A 59 -4.06 -6.12 2.87
N SER A 60 -3.74 -6.88 1.83
CA SER A 60 -4.26 -6.65 0.50
C SER A 60 -4.09 -7.89 -0.36
N LEU A 61 -5.06 -8.15 -1.24
CA LEU A 61 -4.96 -9.27 -2.18
C LEU A 61 -3.77 -9.12 -3.11
N ILE A 62 -3.38 -7.91 -3.47
CA ILE A 62 -2.24 -7.74 -4.38
C ILE A 62 -0.91 -8.14 -3.74
N ASN A 63 -0.90 -8.36 -2.42
CA ASN A 63 0.30 -8.80 -1.72
C ASN A 63 0.48 -10.32 -1.75
N LEU A 64 -0.54 -11.06 -2.16
CA LEU A 64 -0.44 -12.51 -2.24
C LEU A 64 0.37 -12.88 -3.48
N ARG A 65 1.64 -13.18 -3.28
CA ARG A 65 2.61 -13.38 -4.38
C ARG A 65 3.52 -14.56 -4.12
N PRO A 66 3.08 -15.77 -4.45
CA PRO A 66 3.93 -16.95 -4.23
C PRO A 66 5.27 -16.87 -4.95
N ARG A 67 5.33 -16.22 -6.11
CA ARG A 67 6.59 -16.07 -6.84
C ARG A 67 7.63 -15.28 -6.07
N GLN A 68 7.18 -14.36 -5.21
CA GLN A 68 8.05 -13.55 -4.38
C GLN A 68 8.07 -14.06 -2.96
N LYS A 69 7.57 -15.29 -2.76
CA LYS A 69 7.55 -15.95 -1.45
C LYS A 69 6.72 -15.22 -0.41
N ASN A 70 5.74 -14.45 -0.88
CA ASN A 70 4.79 -13.81 0.03
C ASN A 70 3.47 -14.57 -0.09
N PHE A 71 3.20 -15.45 0.88
CA PHE A 71 2.08 -16.38 0.83
C PHE A 71 0.88 -15.93 1.65
N ALA A 72 0.86 -14.68 2.05
CA ALA A 72 -0.21 -14.11 2.87
C ALA A 72 -0.69 -12.81 2.23
N LEU A 73 -1.83 -12.31 2.70
CA LEU A 73 -2.31 -10.99 2.28
C LEU A 73 -1.47 -9.88 2.91
N ASP A 74 -0.84 -10.17 4.04
CA ASP A 74 0.07 -9.24 4.69
C ASP A 74 1.43 -9.30 3.98
N ILE A 75 2.24 -8.27 4.13
CA ILE A 75 3.60 -8.26 3.63
C ILE A 75 4.47 -8.91 4.71
N THR A 76 5.00 -10.09 4.40
CA THR A 76 5.71 -10.88 5.40
C THR A 76 7.20 -10.55 5.50
N ASP A 77 7.79 -9.93 4.48
CA ASP A 77 9.19 -9.53 4.50
C ASP A 77 9.34 -8.23 5.29
N PRO A 78 10.05 -8.22 6.42
CA PRO A 78 10.17 -7.02 7.25
C PRO A 78 10.81 -5.84 6.52
N THR A 79 11.72 -6.12 5.59
CA THR A 79 12.38 -5.06 4.83
C THR A 79 11.38 -4.37 3.90
N ILE A 80 10.57 -5.17 3.20
CA ILE A 80 9.56 -4.61 2.31
C ILE A 80 8.50 -3.84 3.11
N ARG A 81 8.05 -4.41 4.24
CA ARG A 81 7.09 -3.70 5.10
C ARG A 81 7.61 -2.33 5.50
N LYS A 82 8.87 -2.28 5.91
CA LYS A 82 9.46 -1.02 6.34
C LYS A 82 9.53 -0.02 5.21
N GLN A 83 9.90 -0.48 4.02
CA GLN A 83 9.96 0.40 2.85
C GLN A 83 8.59 0.94 2.48
N VAL A 84 7.56 0.10 2.50
CA VAL A 84 6.19 0.52 2.21
C VAL A 84 5.73 1.55 3.23
N GLU A 85 5.97 1.26 4.51
CA GLU A 85 5.58 2.18 5.57
C GLU A 85 6.29 3.52 5.44
N GLN A 86 7.57 3.49 5.12
CA GLN A 86 8.35 4.71 4.98
C GLN A 86 7.81 5.60 3.86
N VAL A 87 7.51 5.03 2.70
CA VAL A 87 6.97 5.81 1.59
C VAL A 87 5.61 6.40 1.96
N ALA A 88 4.74 5.59 2.58
CA ALA A 88 3.42 6.05 2.97
C ALA A 88 3.52 7.21 3.95
N ARG A 89 4.38 7.10 4.96
CA ARG A 89 4.51 8.17 5.95
C ARG A 89 5.13 9.42 5.38
N GLU A 90 6.06 9.29 4.45
CA GLU A 90 6.70 10.46 3.85
C GLU A 90 5.71 11.24 2.99
N LEU A 91 4.84 10.54 2.28
CA LEU A 91 3.92 11.20 1.34
C LEU A 91 2.58 11.55 1.96
N LEU A 92 2.14 10.83 2.98
CA LEU A 92 0.82 11.02 3.56
C LEU A 92 0.86 11.47 5.02
N GLY A 93 2.03 11.53 5.64
CA GLY A 93 2.10 11.93 7.03
C GLY A 93 1.47 13.30 7.24
N GLY A 94 0.58 13.38 8.23
CA GLY A 94 -0.17 14.59 8.49
C GLY A 94 -1.52 14.66 7.78
N ILE A 95 -1.75 13.79 6.84
CA ILE A 95 -3.03 13.70 6.17
C ILE A 95 -3.92 12.74 6.92
#